data_7b295a152b48c9c366da8796976e9f4a
#
_entry.id   7b295a152b48c9c366da8796976e9f4a
#
_cell.length_a   1.000
_cell.length_b   1.000
_cell.length_c   1.000
_cell.angle_alpha   90.00
_cell.angle_beta   90.00
_cell.angle_gamma   90.00
#
_symmetry.space_group_name_H-M   'P 1'
#
loop_
_entity.id
_entity.type
_entity.pdbx_description
1 polymer ?
#
loop_
_entity_poly.entity_id
_entity_poly.type
_entity_poly.pdbx_seq_one_letter_code
_entity_poly.pdbx_strand_id
1 'polypeptide(L)'
;MTTRTPQGARRRSRARALSLETPELDAAIAEAERSAIVVWRGERIPFADLPARMARTDARHERDGLYARWTDALEALNPLYRRRLATWHERVAASGAEDLATAAAGGRDLEALALDLERLAIQSETGYHAAVRRYLALIGIEQGDATVADMWHVQHGSAWSQWFGARELERASAEAGRDGAGVIHGDGWRSGEAALSESATAAGVPGAAIAELYGTLVGDPNWLARGLGMGVDEIAPFADFVAFVRLYRLRRSLAMVQYELRLYRTEDESLQRAYFSGIVGHTTGIEVPGAAYLHDVARPFASVEDLERTMLAGAIAERLESTFGAEWWADPEARALTDRLGSAPSGEDVLAELGYDAYDWRPVLRQIRTRLVGEMSGYGGPNITTRAGTRKV
;
A
#
# COMPACT_ATOMS: atom_id res chain seq x y z
N MET A 1 28.14 -11.08 47.90
CA MET A 1 28.89 -10.69 46.70
C MET A 1 28.81 -11.84 45.70
N THR A 2 27.87 -11.80 44.80
CA THR A 2 27.68 -12.80 43.77
C THR A 2 27.81 -12.08 42.41
N THR A 3 28.96 -12.31 41.78
CA THR A 3 29.35 -11.78 40.48
C THR A 3 28.45 -12.38 39.39
N ARG A 4 27.58 -11.59 38.78
CA ARG A 4 26.88 -11.91 37.54
C ARG A 4 27.89 -11.87 36.40
N THR A 5 28.16 -13.01 35.80
CA THR A 5 28.87 -13.16 34.53
C THR A 5 28.02 -12.54 33.41
N PRO A 6 28.56 -11.69 32.53
CA PRO A 6 27.79 -11.20 31.39
C PRO A 6 27.62 -12.35 30.40
N GLN A 7 26.37 -12.69 30.12
CA GLN A 7 25.97 -13.64 29.07
C GLN A 7 26.50 -13.14 27.72
N GLY A 8 27.26 -14.01 27.08
CA GLY A 8 27.98 -13.75 25.88
C GLY A 8 27.11 -13.21 24.74
N ALA A 9 27.60 -12.19 24.09
CA ALA A 9 27.18 -11.74 22.80
C ALA A 9 27.12 -12.95 21.85
N ARG A 10 25.89 -13.40 21.53
CA ARG A 10 25.68 -14.33 20.41
C ARG A 10 26.14 -13.59 19.15
N ARG A 11 27.34 -13.90 18.69
CA ARG A 11 27.80 -13.65 17.34
C ARG A 11 26.76 -14.29 16.43
N ARG A 12 25.77 -13.50 15.96
CA ARG A 12 24.96 -13.89 14.82
C ARG A 12 25.95 -14.00 13.66
N SER A 13 26.35 -15.23 13.34
CA SER A 13 26.90 -15.54 12.04
C SER A 13 25.89 -14.96 11.04
N ARG A 14 26.30 -13.92 10.30
CA ARG A 14 25.62 -13.52 9.08
C ARG A 14 25.80 -14.71 8.12
N ALA A 15 24.89 -15.69 8.21
CA ALA A 15 24.71 -16.61 7.11
C ALA A 15 24.53 -15.72 5.89
N ARG A 16 25.35 -15.95 4.87
CA ARG A 16 25.28 -15.21 3.59
C ARG A 16 23.84 -15.33 3.15
N ALA A 17 23.08 -14.22 3.21
CA ALA A 17 21.66 -14.22 2.86
C ALA A 17 21.54 -14.86 1.47
N LEU A 18 20.69 -15.87 1.35
CA LEU A 18 20.43 -16.51 0.08
C LEU A 18 19.91 -15.46 -0.88
N SER A 19 20.62 -15.21 -1.99
CA SER A 19 20.13 -14.29 -3.01
C SER A 19 19.03 -14.97 -3.81
N LEU A 20 17.82 -14.48 -3.63
CA LEU A 20 16.65 -14.89 -4.43
C LEU A 20 16.41 -13.98 -5.63
N GLU A 21 17.32 -13.02 -5.89
CA GLU A 21 17.24 -12.13 -7.05
C GLU A 21 17.31 -12.92 -8.36
N THR A 22 16.41 -12.60 -9.28
CA THR A 22 16.28 -13.25 -10.59
C THR A 22 16.37 -12.24 -11.75
N PRO A 23 17.45 -11.44 -11.86
CA PRO A 23 17.48 -10.25 -12.72
C PRO A 23 17.21 -10.56 -14.19
N GLU A 24 17.63 -11.69 -14.71
CA GLU A 24 17.37 -12.09 -16.10
C GLU A 24 15.89 -12.41 -16.33
N LEU A 25 15.25 -13.12 -15.39
CA LEU A 25 13.82 -13.42 -15.46
C LEU A 25 12.97 -12.17 -15.21
N ASP A 26 13.38 -11.31 -14.27
CA ASP A 26 12.69 -10.06 -13.98
C ASP A 26 12.74 -9.13 -15.19
N ALA A 27 13.89 -9.05 -15.90
CA ALA A 27 14.01 -8.33 -17.16
C ALA A 27 13.14 -8.94 -18.27
N ALA A 28 13.07 -10.27 -18.37
CA ALA A 28 12.22 -10.95 -19.35
C ALA A 28 10.73 -10.75 -19.07
N ILE A 29 10.31 -10.77 -17.80
CA ILE A 29 8.94 -10.46 -17.39
C ILE A 29 8.60 -9.01 -17.74
N ALA A 30 9.44 -8.06 -17.34
CA ALA A 30 9.22 -6.64 -17.64
C ALA A 30 9.13 -6.37 -19.14
N GLU A 31 9.92 -7.07 -19.98
CA GLU A 31 9.83 -6.97 -21.43
C GLU A 31 8.54 -7.58 -21.95
N ALA A 32 8.13 -8.75 -21.44
CA ALA A 32 6.89 -9.39 -21.85
C ALA A 32 5.67 -8.51 -21.49
N GLU A 33 5.63 -7.92 -20.30
CA GLU A 33 4.57 -6.99 -19.86
C GLU A 33 4.53 -5.73 -20.75
N ARG A 34 5.69 -5.13 -21.06
CA ARG A 34 5.77 -3.95 -21.92
C ARG A 34 5.35 -4.24 -23.37
N SER A 35 5.68 -5.42 -23.89
CA SER A 35 5.36 -5.82 -25.25
C SER A 35 3.95 -6.39 -25.41
N ALA A 36 3.32 -6.80 -24.32
CA ALA A 36 1.96 -7.34 -24.34
C ALA A 36 0.95 -6.25 -24.74
N ILE A 37 0.21 -6.54 -25.80
CA ILE A 37 -0.83 -5.65 -26.35
C ILE A 37 -2.17 -6.35 -26.28
N VAL A 38 -3.12 -5.69 -25.70
CA VAL A 38 -4.53 -6.09 -25.67
C VAL A 38 -5.30 -5.33 -26.74
N VAL A 39 -6.13 -6.03 -27.49
CA VAL A 39 -7.02 -5.40 -28.48
C VAL A 39 -8.43 -5.29 -27.88
N TRP A 40 -8.91 -4.05 -27.76
CA TRP A 40 -10.26 -3.74 -27.28
C TRP A 40 -10.97 -2.80 -28.26
N ARG A 41 -12.08 -3.25 -28.87
CA ARG A 41 -12.87 -2.48 -29.86
C ARG A 41 -12.03 -1.89 -31.00
N GLY A 42 -10.99 -2.61 -31.45
CA GLY A 42 -10.07 -2.18 -32.50
C GLY A 42 -8.92 -1.28 -32.02
N GLU A 43 -8.94 -0.82 -30.80
CA GLU A 43 -7.83 -0.10 -30.16
C GLU A 43 -6.78 -1.10 -29.63
N ARG A 44 -5.49 -0.77 -29.82
CA ARG A 44 -4.36 -1.55 -29.27
C ARG A 44 -3.89 -0.87 -27.98
N ILE A 45 -4.09 -1.53 -26.86
CA ILE A 45 -3.78 -0.99 -25.51
C ILE A 45 -2.62 -1.79 -24.93
N PRO A 46 -1.50 -1.17 -24.54
CA PRO A 46 -0.45 -1.84 -23.78
C PRO A 46 -1.00 -2.45 -22.48
N PHE A 47 -0.54 -3.63 -22.12
CA PHE A 47 -0.97 -4.31 -20.89
C PHE A 47 -0.78 -3.43 -19.65
N ALA A 48 0.36 -2.74 -19.56
CA ALA A 48 0.68 -1.84 -18.46
C ALA A 48 -0.30 -0.65 -18.30
N ASP A 49 -0.97 -0.24 -19.41
CA ASP A 49 -1.91 0.89 -19.39
C ASP A 49 -3.34 0.49 -19.02
N LEU A 50 -3.65 -0.82 -19.01
CA LEU A 50 -5.00 -1.31 -18.74
C LEU A 50 -5.55 -0.90 -17.38
N PRO A 51 -4.79 -0.99 -16.26
CA PRO A 51 -5.27 -0.53 -14.94
C PRO A 51 -5.65 0.95 -14.96
N ALA A 52 -4.81 1.81 -15.54
CA ALA A 52 -5.08 3.24 -15.66
C ALA A 52 -6.26 3.53 -16.60
N ARG A 53 -6.43 2.74 -17.67
CA ARG A 53 -7.58 2.85 -18.57
C ARG A 53 -8.87 2.49 -17.87
N MET A 54 -8.91 1.36 -17.15
CA MET A 54 -10.08 0.95 -16.35
C MET A 54 -10.42 1.97 -15.27
N ALA A 55 -9.41 2.51 -14.59
CA ALA A 55 -9.59 3.54 -13.57
C ALA A 55 -10.33 4.79 -14.11
N ARG A 56 -10.09 5.16 -15.37
CA ARG A 56 -10.69 6.33 -16.05
C ARG A 56 -11.97 6.03 -16.82
N THR A 57 -12.40 4.78 -16.88
CA THR A 57 -13.59 4.38 -17.65
C THR A 57 -14.83 4.39 -16.76
N ASP A 58 -15.78 5.32 -17.02
CA ASP A 58 -17.00 5.46 -16.22
C ASP A 58 -18.00 4.32 -16.46
N ALA A 59 -18.14 3.87 -17.69
CA ALA A 59 -19.11 2.85 -18.06
C ALA A 59 -18.68 1.45 -17.55
N ARG A 60 -19.44 0.86 -16.62
CA ARG A 60 -19.14 -0.43 -16.01
C ARG A 60 -18.92 -1.53 -17.04
N HIS A 61 -19.83 -1.68 -18.02
CA HIS A 61 -19.70 -2.73 -19.04
C HIS A 61 -18.42 -2.63 -19.88
N GLU A 62 -17.84 -1.44 -20.02
CA GLU A 62 -16.56 -1.24 -20.67
C GLU A 62 -15.40 -1.62 -19.75
N ARG A 63 -15.50 -1.26 -18.44
CA ARG A 63 -14.52 -1.72 -17.45
C ARG A 63 -14.49 -3.24 -17.36
N ASP A 64 -15.67 -3.89 -17.30
CA ASP A 64 -15.78 -5.36 -17.26
C ASP A 64 -15.13 -6.02 -18.49
N GLY A 65 -15.34 -5.43 -19.68
CA GLY A 65 -14.72 -5.91 -20.89
C GLY A 65 -13.19 -5.74 -20.91
N LEU A 66 -12.68 -4.61 -20.43
CA LEU A 66 -11.25 -4.38 -20.26
C LEU A 66 -10.64 -5.29 -19.19
N TYR A 67 -11.37 -5.52 -18.10
CA TYR A 67 -10.96 -6.41 -17.02
C TYR A 67 -10.84 -7.86 -17.48
N ALA A 68 -11.78 -8.36 -18.27
CA ALA A 68 -11.68 -9.68 -18.87
C ALA A 68 -10.43 -9.80 -19.76
N ARG A 69 -10.12 -8.79 -20.58
CA ARG A 69 -8.91 -8.77 -21.41
C ARG A 69 -7.61 -8.68 -20.60
N TRP A 70 -7.62 -7.94 -19.52
CA TRP A 70 -6.50 -7.92 -18.57
C TRP A 70 -6.26 -9.29 -17.94
N THR A 71 -7.33 -9.98 -17.54
CA THR A 71 -7.26 -11.35 -17.01
C THR A 71 -6.71 -12.33 -18.05
N ASP A 72 -7.16 -12.25 -19.32
CA ASP A 72 -6.64 -13.07 -20.42
C ASP A 72 -5.14 -12.84 -20.63
N ALA A 73 -4.70 -11.57 -20.55
CA ALA A 73 -3.28 -11.22 -20.69
C ALA A 73 -2.43 -11.76 -19.52
N LEU A 74 -2.94 -11.72 -18.29
CA LEU A 74 -2.29 -12.35 -17.16
C LEU A 74 -2.10 -13.85 -17.33
N GLU A 75 -3.11 -14.56 -17.86
CA GLU A 75 -2.99 -15.98 -18.16
C GLU A 75 -1.86 -16.26 -19.17
N ALA A 76 -1.69 -15.40 -20.15
CA ALA A 76 -0.60 -15.51 -21.12
C ALA A 76 0.79 -15.24 -20.51
N LEU A 77 0.88 -14.38 -19.48
CA LEU A 77 2.12 -14.03 -18.77
C LEU A 77 2.47 -15.02 -17.63
N ASN A 78 1.51 -15.74 -17.09
CA ASN A 78 1.70 -16.66 -15.97
C ASN A 78 2.82 -17.70 -16.16
N PRO A 79 3.11 -18.25 -17.36
CA PRO A 79 4.25 -19.14 -17.54
C PRO A 79 5.61 -18.51 -17.14
N LEU A 80 5.80 -17.20 -17.36
CA LEU A 80 7.02 -16.50 -16.94
C LEU A 80 7.08 -16.29 -15.43
N TYR A 81 5.97 -15.90 -14.81
CA TYR A 81 5.87 -15.76 -13.36
C TYR A 81 6.10 -17.10 -12.64
N ARG A 82 5.53 -18.20 -13.16
CA ARG A 82 5.78 -19.56 -12.64
C ARG A 82 7.24 -19.96 -12.74
N ARG A 83 7.91 -19.63 -13.84
CA ARG A 83 9.34 -19.91 -13.99
C ARG A 83 10.16 -19.16 -12.94
N ARG A 84 9.80 -17.91 -12.61
CA ARG A 84 10.45 -17.16 -11.53
C ARG A 84 10.25 -17.85 -10.18
N LEU A 85 9.01 -18.23 -9.83
CA LEU A 85 8.71 -18.95 -8.60
C LEU A 85 9.47 -20.29 -8.52
N ALA A 86 9.49 -21.07 -9.60
CA ALA A 86 10.24 -22.34 -9.66
C ALA A 86 11.74 -22.11 -9.43
N THR A 87 12.32 -21.05 -10.03
CA THR A 87 13.73 -20.71 -9.81
C THR A 87 14.04 -20.37 -8.35
N TRP A 88 13.12 -19.72 -7.64
CA TRP A 88 13.28 -19.48 -6.20
C TRP A 88 13.28 -20.79 -5.41
N HIS A 89 12.36 -21.72 -5.68
CA HIS A 89 12.33 -23.03 -5.04
C HIS A 89 13.62 -23.83 -5.32
N GLU A 90 14.10 -23.85 -6.56
CA GLU A 90 15.36 -24.53 -6.94
C GLU A 90 16.56 -23.96 -6.16
N ARG A 91 16.66 -22.64 -6.01
CA ARG A 91 17.75 -22.00 -5.25
C ARG A 91 17.69 -22.34 -3.76
N VAL A 92 16.48 -22.36 -3.20
CA VAL A 92 16.27 -22.73 -1.79
C VAL A 92 16.67 -24.18 -1.57
N ALA A 93 16.22 -25.09 -2.43
CA ALA A 93 16.60 -26.52 -2.38
C ALA A 93 18.12 -26.71 -2.48
N ALA A 94 18.79 -25.95 -3.38
CA ALA A 94 20.26 -25.99 -3.53
C ALA A 94 21.01 -25.43 -2.31
N SER A 95 20.39 -24.54 -1.54
CA SER A 95 20.98 -23.95 -0.34
C SER A 95 20.91 -24.82 0.91
N GLY A 96 20.03 -25.86 0.88
CA GLY A 96 19.73 -26.71 2.03
C GLY A 96 18.79 -26.05 3.05
N ALA A 97 18.13 -24.95 2.70
CA ALA A 97 17.08 -24.37 3.54
C ALA A 97 15.80 -25.25 3.48
N GLU A 98 15.01 -25.21 4.54
CA GLU A 98 13.83 -26.07 4.71
C GLU A 98 12.75 -25.80 3.64
N ASP A 99 12.38 -24.54 3.48
CA ASP A 99 11.43 -24.07 2.47
C ASP A 99 11.69 -22.62 2.06
N LEU A 100 10.98 -22.15 1.02
CA LEU A 100 11.12 -20.80 0.50
C LEU A 100 10.64 -19.74 1.51
N ALA A 101 9.59 -20.03 2.28
CA ALA A 101 9.08 -19.09 3.28
C ALA A 101 10.15 -18.83 4.37
N THR A 102 10.75 -19.89 4.89
CA THR A 102 11.82 -19.81 5.90
C THR A 102 13.06 -19.09 5.36
N ALA A 103 13.49 -19.43 4.14
CA ALA A 103 14.64 -18.81 3.51
C ALA A 103 14.46 -17.31 3.25
N ALA A 104 13.27 -16.92 2.80
CA ALA A 104 12.94 -15.53 2.47
C ALA A 104 12.58 -14.67 3.69
N ALA A 105 12.21 -15.29 4.81
CA ALA A 105 11.85 -14.57 6.05
C ALA A 105 12.97 -13.67 6.58
N GLY A 106 14.23 -13.97 6.26
CA GLY A 106 15.38 -13.16 6.70
C GLY A 106 15.54 -13.11 8.22
N GLY A 107 15.00 -14.11 8.94
CA GLY A 107 14.99 -14.18 10.41
C GLY A 107 13.79 -13.50 11.07
N ARG A 108 12.82 -13.02 10.30
CA ARG A 108 11.53 -12.51 10.81
C ARG A 108 10.66 -13.69 11.24
N ASP A 109 9.85 -13.50 12.28
CA ASP A 109 8.78 -14.41 12.67
C ASP A 109 7.51 -14.06 11.87
N LEU A 110 7.41 -14.60 10.66
CA LEU A 110 6.29 -14.32 9.74
C LEU A 110 4.97 -14.91 10.23
N GLU A 111 4.98 -15.97 11.04
CA GLU A 111 3.77 -16.54 11.64
C GLU A 111 3.21 -15.60 12.71
N ALA A 112 4.07 -15.08 13.59
CA ALA A 112 3.65 -14.08 14.56
C ALA A 112 3.14 -12.81 13.87
N LEU A 113 3.81 -12.34 12.81
CA LEU A 113 3.34 -11.22 12.00
C LEU A 113 1.97 -11.50 11.40
N ALA A 114 1.74 -12.68 10.81
CA ALA A 114 0.46 -13.04 10.21
C ALA A 114 -0.69 -13.01 11.22
N LEU A 115 -0.45 -13.48 12.46
CA LEU A 115 -1.43 -13.42 13.55
C LEU A 115 -1.76 -11.97 13.97
N ASP A 116 -0.77 -11.10 14.02
CA ASP A 116 -0.98 -9.69 14.33
C ASP A 116 -1.74 -8.97 13.21
N LEU A 117 -1.46 -9.31 11.95
CA LEU A 117 -2.18 -8.80 10.80
C LEU A 117 -3.64 -9.29 10.75
N GLU A 118 -3.91 -10.52 11.18
CA GLU A 118 -5.28 -11.01 11.33
C GLU A 118 -6.07 -10.21 12.36
N ARG A 119 -5.45 -9.84 13.49
CA ARG A 119 -6.06 -8.94 14.49
C ARG A 119 -6.37 -7.56 13.90
N LEU A 120 -5.47 -7.01 13.08
CA LEU A 120 -5.72 -5.77 12.35
C LEU A 120 -6.91 -5.91 11.40
N ALA A 121 -6.99 -7.02 10.63
CA ALA A 121 -8.11 -7.28 9.74
C ALA A 121 -9.44 -7.27 10.49
N ILE A 122 -9.53 -8.02 11.60
CA ILE A 122 -10.72 -8.10 12.46
C ILE A 122 -11.09 -6.72 13.03
N GLN A 123 -10.12 -5.98 13.56
CA GLN A 123 -10.38 -4.67 14.16
C GLN A 123 -10.82 -3.60 13.16
N SER A 124 -10.44 -3.73 11.90
CA SER A 124 -10.83 -2.80 10.83
C SER A 124 -12.07 -3.23 10.05
N GLU A 125 -12.59 -4.44 10.28
CA GLU A 125 -13.61 -5.14 9.47
C GLU A 125 -14.87 -4.28 9.22
N THR A 126 -15.55 -3.91 10.29
CA THR A 126 -16.84 -3.20 10.21
C THR A 126 -16.71 -1.86 9.51
N GLY A 127 -15.74 -1.03 9.91
CA GLY A 127 -15.52 0.28 9.30
C GLY A 127 -15.07 0.19 7.86
N TYR A 128 -14.23 -0.79 7.55
CA TYR A 128 -13.76 -1.03 6.19
C TYR A 128 -14.90 -1.39 5.25
N HIS A 129 -15.71 -2.40 5.58
CA HIS A 129 -16.82 -2.81 4.71
C HIS A 129 -17.91 -1.75 4.59
N ALA A 130 -18.13 -0.95 5.63
CA ALA A 130 -19.03 0.20 5.53
C ALA A 130 -18.50 1.24 4.52
N ALA A 131 -17.20 1.52 4.54
CA ALA A 131 -16.57 2.43 3.59
C ALA A 131 -16.58 1.85 2.15
N VAL A 132 -16.22 0.57 1.97
CA VAL A 132 -16.29 -0.10 0.65
C VAL A 132 -17.68 0.04 0.05
N ARG A 133 -18.73 -0.35 0.78
CA ARG A 133 -20.11 -0.23 0.31
C ARG A 133 -20.48 1.19 -0.07
N ARG A 134 -20.09 2.18 0.76
CA ARG A 134 -20.36 3.60 0.50
C ARG A 134 -19.73 4.06 -0.80
N TYR A 135 -18.45 3.77 -1.02
CA TYR A 135 -17.74 4.22 -2.22
C TYR A 135 -18.15 3.46 -3.47
N LEU A 136 -18.45 2.17 -3.40
CA LEU A 136 -19.00 1.41 -4.52
C LEU A 136 -20.43 1.89 -4.89
N ALA A 137 -21.24 2.25 -3.90
CA ALA A 137 -22.58 2.79 -4.14
C ALA A 137 -22.55 4.11 -4.93
N LEU A 138 -21.48 4.93 -4.81
CA LEU A 138 -21.34 6.16 -5.60
C LEU A 138 -21.20 5.89 -7.11
N ILE A 139 -20.73 4.70 -7.47
CA ILE A 139 -20.60 4.25 -8.87
C ILE A 139 -21.66 3.19 -9.24
N GLY A 140 -22.69 3.03 -8.39
CA GLY A 140 -23.84 2.14 -8.64
C GLY A 140 -23.54 0.65 -8.56
N ILE A 141 -22.56 0.23 -7.75
CA ILE A 141 -22.13 -1.17 -7.63
C ILE A 141 -22.37 -1.67 -6.20
N GLU A 142 -22.93 -2.89 -6.08
CA GLU A 142 -23.00 -3.61 -4.82
C GLU A 142 -21.66 -4.29 -4.51
N GLN A 143 -21.29 -4.38 -3.23
CA GLN A 143 -20.00 -4.93 -2.82
C GLN A 143 -19.78 -6.36 -3.34
N GLY A 144 -20.82 -7.20 -3.36
CA GLY A 144 -20.73 -8.59 -3.84
C GLY A 144 -20.43 -8.75 -5.32
N ASP A 145 -20.66 -7.69 -6.11
CA ASP A 145 -20.45 -7.66 -7.57
C ASP A 145 -19.19 -6.86 -7.96
N ALA A 146 -18.46 -6.33 -6.98
CA ALA A 146 -17.33 -5.45 -7.24
C ALA A 146 -16.07 -6.24 -7.58
N THR A 147 -15.35 -5.78 -8.60
CA THR A 147 -14.07 -6.33 -9.06
C THR A 147 -12.90 -5.40 -8.73
N VAL A 148 -11.68 -5.87 -8.97
CA VAL A 148 -10.46 -5.04 -8.88
C VAL A 148 -10.55 -3.81 -9.79
N ALA A 149 -11.16 -3.94 -10.99
CA ALA A 149 -11.32 -2.82 -11.93
C ALA A 149 -12.23 -1.71 -11.35
N ASP A 150 -13.28 -2.10 -10.63
CA ASP A 150 -14.16 -1.14 -9.96
C ASP A 150 -13.42 -0.42 -8.82
N MET A 151 -12.58 -1.14 -8.09
CA MET A 151 -11.74 -0.51 -7.06
C MET A 151 -10.69 0.45 -7.65
N TRP A 152 -10.10 0.14 -8.81
CA TRP A 152 -9.23 1.09 -9.50
C TRP A 152 -9.98 2.35 -9.91
N HIS A 153 -11.23 2.20 -10.41
CA HIS A 153 -12.07 3.32 -10.78
C HIS A 153 -12.45 4.19 -9.56
N VAL A 154 -12.88 3.57 -8.45
CA VAL A 154 -13.13 4.29 -7.19
C VAL A 154 -11.88 5.05 -6.74
N GLN A 155 -10.72 4.37 -6.71
CA GLN A 155 -9.47 4.96 -6.24
C GLN A 155 -8.89 6.03 -7.18
N HIS A 156 -9.36 6.11 -8.42
CA HIS A 156 -8.98 7.22 -9.32
C HIS A 156 -9.43 8.56 -8.77
N GLY A 157 -10.59 8.61 -8.10
CA GLY A 157 -11.04 9.81 -7.40
C GLY A 157 -11.21 11.02 -8.31
N SER A 158 -11.79 10.83 -9.51
CA SER A 158 -11.91 11.88 -10.53
C SER A 158 -12.57 13.16 -10.04
N ALA A 159 -13.50 13.06 -9.08
CA ALA A 159 -14.17 14.21 -8.46
C ALA A 159 -13.19 15.20 -7.77
N TRP A 160 -12.01 14.74 -7.41
CA TRP A 160 -11.01 15.52 -6.68
C TRP A 160 -9.88 16.07 -7.56
N SER A 161 -9.84 15.68 -8.85
CA SER A 161 -8.73 16.02 -9.77
C SER A 161 -8.48 17.53 -9.90
N GLN A 162 -9.52 18.34 -9.75
CA GLN A 162 -9.43 19.81 -9.85
C GLN A 162 -8.48 20.45 -8.81
N TRP A 163 -8.24 19.77 -7.68
CA TRP A 163 -7.38 20.28 -6.59
C TRP A 163 -5.90 19.92 -6.77
N PHE A 164 -5.58 19.01 -7.69
CA PHE A 164 -4.25 18.42 -7.85
C PHE A 164 -3.60 18.80 -9.19
N GLY A 165 -3.75 20.07 -9.59
CA GLY A 165 -3.02 20.60 -10.74
C GLY A 165 -1.52 20.75 -10.44
N ALA A 166 -0.66 20.76 -11.48
CA ALA A 166 0.79 20.80 -11.33
C ALA A 166 1.27 22.00 -10.50
N ARG A 167 0.69 23.20 -10.71
CA ARG A 167 1.05 24.42 -9.97
C ARG A 167 0.65 24.36 -8.51
N GLU A 168 -0.55 23.82 -8.23
CA GLU A 168 -1.06 23.63 -6.88
C GLU A 168 -0.17 22.67 -6.10
N LEU A 169 0.24 21.57 -6.72
CA LEU A 169 1.12 20.57 -6.13
C LEU A 169 2.54 21.09 -5.90
N GLU A 170 3.10 21.85 -6.83
CA GLU A 170 4.41 22.47 -6.65
C GLU A 170 4.42 23.41 -5.42
N ARG A 171 3.41 24.28 -5.31
CA ARG A 171 3.25 25.16 -4.15
C ARG A 171 3.07 24.38 -2.84
N ALA A 172 2.19 23.37 -2.85
CA ALA A 172 1.87 22.58 -1.66
C ALA A 172 3.05 21.71 -1.21
N SER A 173 3.90 21.24 -2.13
CA SER A 173 5.14 20.53 -1.81
C SER A 173 6.18 21.46 -1.18
N ALA A 174 6.32 22.69 -1.70
CA ALA A 174 7.19 23.69 -1.12
C ALA A 174 6.76 24.08 0.31
N GLU A 175 5.47 24.16 0.60
CA GLU A 175 4.93 24.39 1.95
C GLU A 175 5.34 23.26 2.92
N ALA A 176 5.40 22.01 2.45
CA ALA A 176 5.93 20.89 3.21
C ALA A 176 7.49 20.89 3.27
N GLY A 177 8.13 21.94 2.75
CA GLY A 177 9.58 22.09 2.70
C GLY A 177 10.26 21.10 1.78
N ARG A 178 9.57 20.64 0.76
CA ARG A 178 10.06 19.72 -0.26
C ARG A 178 10.21 20.47 -1.58
N ASP A 179 11.34 21.17 -1.73
CA ASP A 179 11.70 21.82 -2.98
C ASP A 179 12.09 20.77 -4.03
N GLY A 180 11.51 20.87 -5.21
CA GLY A 180 11.88 20.01 -6.33
C GLY A 180 11.05 18.74 -6.45
N ALA A 181 9.75 18.83 -6.21
CA ALA A 181 8.83 17.85 -6.76
C ALA A 181 9.19 17.65 -8.24
N GLY A 182 9.71 16.47 -8.58
CA GLY A 182 10.06 16.12 -9.96
C GLY A 182 8.87 16.33 -10.88
N VAL A 183 9.04 16.18 -12.17
CA VAL A 183 7.96 16.36 -13.14
C VAL A 183 6.77 15.52 -12.70
N ILE A 184 5.70 16.21 -12.24
CA ILE A 184 4.47 15.56 -11.76
C ILE A 184 3.84 14.88 -12.96
N HIS A 185 4.01 13.56 -13.02
CA HIS A 185 3.42 12.73 -14.06
C HIS A 185 2.11 12.14 -13.55
N GLY A 186 1.00 12.54 -14.15
CA GLY A 186 -0.30 11.93 -13.92
C GLY A 186 -1.40 12.91 -13.53
N ASP A 187 -2.62 12.39 -13.49
CA ASP A 187 -3.82 13.14 -13.18
C ASP A 187 -4.32 12.82 -11.77
N GLY A 188 -4.73 13.85 -11.05
CA GLY A 188 -5.46 13.74 -9.81
C GLY A 188 -4.61 13.57 -8.55
N TRP A 189 -5.26 13.20 -7.46
CA TRP A 189 -4.71 13.21 -6.11
C TRP A 189 -3.49 12.29 -5.90
N ARG A 190 -3.38 11.19 -6.66
CA ARG A 190 -2.23 10.29 -6.61
C ARG A 190 -0.94 10.94 -7.09
N SER A 191 -1.05 11.93 -7.99
CA SER A 191 0.10 12.74 -8.38
C SER A 191 0.60 13.58 -7.21
N GLY A 192 -0.30 14.04 -6.32
CA GLY A 192 0.07 14.70 -5.07
C GLY A 192 0.79 13.75 -4.09
N GLU A 193 0.26 12.55 -3.92
CA GLU A 193 0.90 11.51 -3.10
C GLU A 193 2.32 11.21 -3.62
N ALA A 194 2.47 11.01 -4.93
CA ALA A 194 3.75 10.73 -5.57
C ALA A 194 4.74 11.91 -5.43
N ALA A 195 4.30 13.13 -5.72
CA ALA A 195 5.14 14.33 -5.62
C ALA A 195 5.71 14.54 -4.21
N LEU A 196 4.89 14.34 -3.18
CA LEU A 196 5.32 14.42 -1.79
C LEU A 196 6.29 13.28 -1.42
N SER A 197 6.05 12.08 -1.92
CA SER A 197 6.88 10.90 -1.66
C SER A 197 8.23 10.98 -2.37
N GLU A 198 8.28 11.39 -3.64
CA GLU A 198 9.50 11.46 -4.45
C GLU A 198 10.52 12.47 -3.90
N SER A 199 10.05 13.48 -3.18
CA SER A 199 10.93 14.48 -2.55
C SER A 199 11.74 13.93 -1.36
N ALA A 200 11.43 12.73 -0.86
CA ALA A 200 12.10 12.07 0.25
C ALA A 200 13.01 10.94 -0.25
N THR A 201 14.11 11.27 -0.92
CA THR A 201 15.04 10.31 -1.53
C THR A 201 16.10 9.82 -0.54
N ALA A 202 15.78 8.90 0.34
CA ALA A 202 16.77 8.13 1.07
C ALA A 202 16.64 6.63 0.74
N ALA A 203 17.76 5.89 0.77
CA ALA A 203 17.76 4.47 0.44
C ALA A 203 17.26 3.61 1.60
N GLY A 204 16.69 2.44 1.30
CA GLY A 204 16.27 1.45 2.29
C GLY A 204 14.91 1.70 2.91
N VAL A 205 14.53 0.84 3.88
CA VAL A 205 13.22 0.90 4.55
C VAL A 205 12.98 2.24 5.27
N PRO A 206 13.95 2.83 6.01
CA PRO A 206 13.76 4.13 6.64
C PRO A 206 13.45 5.26 5.65
N GLY A 207 14.24 5.36 4.58
CA GLY A 207 13.99 6.38 3.54
C GLY A 207 12.64 6.21 2.87
N ALA A 208 12.25 4.98 2.54
CA ALA A 208 10.94 4.69 1.97
C ALA A 208 9.80 4.98 2.95
N ALA A 209 10.00 4.79 4.27
CA ALA A 209 9.02 5.16 5.28
C ALA A 209 8.85 6.68 5.40
N ILE A 210 9.92 7.45 5.29
CA ILE A 210 9.84 8.92 5.22
C ILE A 210 9.09 9.37 3.95
N ALA A 211 9.38 8.75 2.81
CA ALA A 211 8.64 9.02 1.58
C ALA A 211 7.14 8.76 1.74
N GLU A 212 6.77 7.62 2.31
CA GLU A 212 5.37 7.29 2.60
C GLU A 212 4.74 8.27 3.59
N LEU A 213 5.46 8.64 4.67
CA LEU A 213 5.02 9.63 5.64
C LEU A 213 4.58 10.93 4.98
N TYR A 214 5.44 11.50 4.13
CA TYR A 214 5.08 12.73 3.39
C TYR A 214 3.95 12.50 2.39
N GLY A 215 3.92 11.36 1.71
CA GLY A 215 2.79 10.98 0.85
C GLY A 215 1.44 10.95 1.60
N THR A 216 1.43 10.66 2.90
CA THR A 216 0.20 10.66 3.70
C THR A 216 -0.39 12.05 3.94
N LEU A 217 0.39 13.12 3.76
CA LEU A 217 -0.08 14.50 3.89
C LEU A 217 -1.20 14.83 2.90
N VAL A 218 -1.25 14.15 1.75
CA VAL A 218 -2.35 14.29 0.80
C VAL A 218 -3.73 14.06 1.41
N GLY A 219 -3.83 13.37 2.54
CA GLY A 219 -5.06 13.20 3.32
C GLY A 219 -5.09 14.00 4.62
N ASP A 220 -4.13 14.91 4.86
CA ASP A 220 -4.08 15.72 6.08
C ASP A 220 -4.91 16.99 5.93
N PRO A 221 -5.91 17.23 6.81
CA PRO A 221 -6.80 18.40 6.69
C PRO A 221 -6.07 19.74 6.74
N ASN A 222 -5.02 19.88 7.56
CA ASN A 222 -4.28 21.14 7.68
C ASN A 222 -3.42 21.39 6.43
N TRP A 223 -2.79 20.33 5.90
CA TRP A 223 -2.04 20.44 4.67
C TRP A 223 -2.96 20.74 3.46
N LEU A 224 -4.13 20.10 3.38
CA LEU A 224 -5.13 20.36 2.33
C LEU A 224 -5.61 21.82 2.35
N ALA A 225 -5.92 22.32 3.55
CA ALA A 225 -6.35 23.72 3.71
C ALA A 225 -5.23 24.70 3.34
N ARG A 226 -4.04 24.53 3.90
CA ARG A 226 -2.94 25.48 3.76
C ARG A 226 -2.21 25.32 2.42
N GLY A 227 -1.85 24.11 2.05
CA GLY A 227 -1.07 23.83 0.83
C GLY A 227 -1.92 23.98 -0.44
N LEU A 228 -3.11 23.36 -0.48
CA LEU A 228 -3.97 23.39 -1.66
C LEU A 228 -5.03 24.50 -1.63
N GLY A 229 -5.34 25.08 -0.45
CA GLY A 229 -6.43 26.03 -0.31
C GLY A 229 -7.81 25.39 -0.44
N MET A 230 -7.91 24.11 -0.13
CA MET A 230 -9.16 23.35 -0.21
C MET A 230 -10.17 23.88 0.81
N GLY A 231 -11.44 23.98 0.41
CA GLY A 231 -12.52 24.48 1.28
C GLY A 231 -12.87 23.49 2.39
N VAL A 232 -13.36 24.00 3.52
CA VAL A 232 -13.70 23.15 4.71
C VAL A 232 -14.73 22.06 4.35
N ASP A 233 -15.70 22.38 3.49
CA ASP A 233 -16.76 21.44 3.08
C ASP A 233 -16.21 20.29 2.18
N GLU A 234 -15.02 20.46 1.60
CA GLU A 234 -14.40 19.49 0.70
C GLU A 234 -13.30 18.68 1.39
N ILE A 235 -12.63 19.26 2.40
CA ILE A 235 -11.54 18.61 3.13
C ILE A 235 -11.99 17.32 3.80
N ALA A 236 -13.09 17.36 4.58
CA ALA A 236 -13.53 16.20 5.34
C ALA A 236 -13.95 15.02 4.44
N PRO A 237 -14.75 15.20 3.35
CA PRO A 237 -15.04 14.12 2.41
C PRO A 237 -13.79 13.57 1.71
N PHE A 238 -12.83 14.43 1.36
CA PHE A 238 -11.61 14.00 0.70
C PHE A 238 -10.67 13.25 1.66
N ALA A 239 -10.49 13.72 2.89
CA ALA A 239 -9.70 13.04 3.91
C ALA A 239 -10.28 11.65 4.26
N ASP A 240 -11.61 11.53 4.31
CA ASP A 240 -12.31 10.24 4.45
C ASP A 240 -12.03 9.31 3.27
N PHE A 241 -12.08 9.83 2.05
CA PHE A 241 -11.74 9.07 0.84
C PHE A 241 -10.29 8.55 0.87
N VAL A 242 -9.32 9.40 1.19
CA VAL A 242 -7.91 9.00 1.30
C VAL A 242 -7.72 7.96 2.41
N ALA A 243 -8.38 8.14 3.57
CA ALA A 243 -8.35 7.17 4.66
C ALA A 243 -8.90 5.81 4.24
N PHE A 244 -10.00 5.78 3.48
CA PHE A 244 -10.54 4.56 2.88
C PHE A 244 -9.52 3.89 1.94
N VAL A 245 -8.92 4.63 1.02
CA VAL A 245 -7.93 4.07 0.09
C VAL A 245 -6.70 3.52 0.83
N ARG A 246 -6.23 4.22 1.87
CA ARG A 246 -5.13 3.74 2.73
C ARG A 246 -5.51 2.44 3.44
N LEU A 247 -6.72 2.36 3.98
CA LEU A 247 -7.19 1.15 4.64
C LEU A 247 -7.33 -0.03 3.67
N TYR A 248 -7.83 0.21 2.46
CA TYR A 248 -7.87 -0.81 1.40
C TYR A 248 -6.47 -1.34 1.07
N ARG A 249 -5.50 -0.45 0.86
CA ARG A 249 -4.09 -0.82 0.56
C ARG A 249 -3.50 -1.64 1.71
N LEU A 250 -3.67 -1.19 2.95
CA LEU A 250 -3.20 -1.89 4.14
C LEU A 250 -3.79 -3.30 4.23
N ARG A 251 -5.11 -3.45 4.03
CA ARG A 251 -5.78 -4.76 4.04
C ARG A 251 -5.32 -5.65 2.89
N ARG A 252 -5.06 -5.08 1.72
CA ARG A 252 -4.51 -5.82 0.59
C ARG A 252 -3.09 -6.32 0.88
N SER A 253 -2.20 -5.49 1.44
CA SER A 253 -0.84 -5.90 1.80
C SER A 253 -0.84 -6.99 2.85
N LEU A 254 -1.70 -6.91 3.89
CA LEU A 254 -1.81 -7.98 4.87
C LEU A 254 -2.33 -9.30 4.26
N ALA A 255 -3.27 -9.21 3.32
CA ALA A 255 -3.76 -10.38 2.60
C ALA A 255 -2.66 -11.04 1.76
N MET A 256 -1.79 -10.22 1.14
CA MET A 256 -0.64 -10.71 0.38
C MET A 256 0.35 -11.47 1.27
N VAL A 257 0.67 -10.99 2.48
CA VAL A 257 1.52 -11.74 3.42
C VAL A 257 0.92 -13.11 3.74
N GLN A 258 -0.37 -13.17 4.07
CA GLN A 258 -1.06 -14.43 4.37
C GLN A 258 -1.11 -15.35 3.16
N TYR A 259 -1.28 -14.79 1.96
CA TYR A 259 -1.23 -15.53 0.71
C TYR A 259 0.17 -16.10 0.43
N GLU A 260 1.21 -15.26 0.50
CA GLU A 260 2.59 -15.65 0.22
C GLU A 260 3.07 -16.76 1.16
N LEU A 261 2.67 -16.77 2.44
CA LEU A 261 2.93 -17.88 3.37
C LEU A 261 2.37 -19.24 2.89
N ARG A 262 1.26 -19.23 2.16
CA ARG A 262 0.69 -20.44 1.56
C ARG A 262 1.28 -20.74 0.20
N LEU A 263 1.48 -19.72 -0.62
CA LEU A 263 2.08 -19.82 -1.96
C LEU A 263 3.41 -20.58 -1.90
N TYR A 264 4.28 -20.21 -0.95
CA TYR A 264 5.64 -20.77 -0.86
C TYR A 264 5.71 -22.15 -0.22
N ARG A 265 4.57 -22.69 0.24
CA ARG A 265 4.44 -24.03 0.83
C ARG A 265 3.69 -25.03 -0.04
N THR A 266 3.22 -24.62 -1.21
CA THR A 266 2.51 -25.49 -2.15
C THR A 266 2.98 -25.28 -3.57
N GLU A 267 3.11 -26.40 -4.33
CA GLU A 267 3.43 -26.37 -5.76
C GLU A 267 2.17 -26.57 -6.63
N ASP A 268 1.03 -26.85 -6.03
CA ASP A 268 -0.24 -27.04 -6.75
C ASP A 268 -0.80 -25.67 -7.20
N GLU A 269 -0.73 -25.43 -8.52
CA GLU A 269 -1.20 -24.18 -9.13
C GLU A 269 -2.69 -23.92 -8.86
N SER A 270 -3.52 -24.94 -8.85
CA SER A 270 -4.96 -24.75 -8.60
C SER A 270 -5.24 -24.26 -7.18
N LEU A 271 -4.49 -24.79 -6.21
CA LEU A 271 -4.54 -24.31 -4.82
C LEU A 271 -3.95 -22.92 -4.67
N GLN A 272 -2.84 -22.61 -5.35
CA GLN A 272 -2.24 -21.27 -5.33
C GLN A 272 -3.23 -20.21 -5.84
N ARG A 273 -3.91 -20.46 -6.95
CA ARG A 273 -4.95 -19.60 -7.51
C ARG A 273 -6.15 -19.45 -6.59
N ALA A 274 -6.62 -20.55 -6.01
CA ALA A 274 -7.74 -20.56 -5.06
C ALA A 274 -7.40 -19.80 -3.77
N TYR A 275 -6.18 -19.96 -3.23
CA TYR A 275 -5.71 -19.19 -2.07
C TYR A 275 -5.64 -17.69 -2.36
N PHE A 276 -5.13 -17.31 -3.52
CA PHE A 276 -5.08 -15.89 -3.91
C PHE A 276 -6.47 -15.27 -3.95
N SER A 277 -7.37 -15.85 -4.75
CA SER A 277 -8.74 -15.33 -4.87
C SER A 277 -9.49 -15.36 -3.53
N GLY A 278 -9.33 -16.43 -2.74
CA GLY A 278 -10.00 -16.57 -1.45
C GLY A 278 -9.48 -15.59 -0.40
N ILE A 279 -8.15 -15.50 -0.19
CA ILE A 279 -7.56 -14.68 0.86
C ILE A 279 -7.66 -13.21 0.51
N VAL A 280 -7.20 -12.82 -0.70
CA VAL A 280 -7.20 -11.41 -1.10
C VAL A 280 -8.62 -10.92 -1.30
N GLY A 281 -9.47 -11.72 -1.96
CA GLY A 281 -10.88 -11.38 -2.17
C GLY A 281 -11.65 -11.21 -0.86
N HIS A 282 -11.54 -12.17 0.07
CA HIS A 282 -12.20 -12.07 1.39
C HIS A 282 -11.72 -10.84 2.17
N THR A 283 -10.41 -10.63 2.25
CA THR A 283 -9.82 -9.54 3.05
C THR A 283 -10.14 -8.16 2.49
N THR A 284 -10.24 -8.04 1.16
CA THR A 284 -10.57 -6.77 0.49
C THR A 284 -12.06 -6.62 0.20
N GLY A 285 -12.85 -7.68 0.34
CA GLY A 285 -14.30 -7.67 0.10
C GLY A 285 -14.70 -7.43 -1.35
N ILE A 286 -13.82 -7.76 -2.32
CA ILE A 286 -14.06 -7.64 -3.76
C ILE A 286 -13.61 -8.90 -4.49
N GLU A 287 -14.15 -9.13 -5.69
CA GLU A 287 -13.69 -10.24 -6.53
C GLU A 287 -12.28 -9.98 -7.09
N VAL A 288 -11.40 -10.99 -6.91
CA VAL A 288 -10.01 -10.97 -7.40
C VAL A 288 -9.78 -12.20 -8.29
N PRO A 289 -9.29 -12.03 -9.53
CA PRO A 289 -9.17 -13.15 -10.46
C PRO A 289 -7.99 -14.05 -10.08
N GLY A 290 -8.20 -15.35 -10.10
CA GLY A 290 -7.13 -16.33 -9.87
C GLY A 290 -5.94 -16.19 -10.82
N ALA A 291 -6.15 -15.63 -12.01
CA ALA A 291 -5.09 -15.35 -12.98
C ALA A 291 -4.01 -14.37 -12.45
N ALA A 292 -4.35 -13.51 -11.50
CA ALA A 292 -3.42 -12.52 -10.94
C ALA A 292 -2.50 -13.08 -9.83
N TYR A 293 -2.58 -14.36 -9.52
CA TYR A 293 -1.95 -14.98 -8.35
C TYR A 293 -0.42 -14.80 -8.23
N LEU A 294 0.31 -14.59 -9.31
CA LEU A 294 1.75 -14.32 -9.30
C LEU A 294 2.14 -12.93 -9.82
N HIS A 295 1.18 -12.16 -10.34
CA HIS A 295 1.45 -10.85 -10.93
C HIS A 295 2.06 -9.88 -9.91
N ASP A 296 1.50 -9.83 -8.70
CA ASP A 296 1.95 -8.91 -7.64
C ASP A 296 3.10 -9.48 -6.78
N VAL A 297 3.60 -10.68 -7.11
CA VAL A 297 4.68 -11.33 -6.36
C VAL A 297 6.01 -11.13 -7.10
N ALA A 298 6.53 -9.89 -7.10
CA ALA A 298 7.78 -9.55 -7.79
C ALA A 298 9.03 -10.15 -7.10
N ARG A 299 9.01 -10.25 -5.79
CA ARG A 299 10.04 -10.90 -4.95
C ARG A 299 9.39 -11.44 -3.68
N PRO A 300 9.98 -12.50 -3.08
CA PRO A 300 9.38 -13.11 -1.89
C PRO A 300 9.22 -12.11 -0.74
N PHE A 301 8.02 -12.05 -0.19
CA PHE A 301 7.63 -11.19 0.94
C PHE A 301 7.91 -9.69 0.75
N ALA A 302 7.82 -9.19 -0.48
CA ALA A 302 7.84 -7.74 -0.71
C ALA A 302 6.70 -7.03 0.05
N SER A 303 5.57 -7.70 0.21
CA SER A 303 4.43 -7.22 1.01
C SER A 303 4.76 -7.00 2.49
N VAL A 304 5.70 -7.77 3.06
CA VAL A 304 6.18 -7.56 4.45
C VAL A 304 6.95 -6.25 4.55
N GLU A 305 7.87 -5.99 3.61
CA GLU A 305 8.63 -4.73 3.60
C GLU A 305 7.71 -3.51 3.39
N ASP A 306 6.66 -3.66 2.58
CA ASP A 306 5.64 -2.62 2.41
C ASP A 306 4.89 -2.34 3.71
N LEU A 307 4.54 -3.39 4.47
CA LEU A 307 3.92 -3.24 5.78
C LEU A 307 4.87 -2.64 6.83
N GLU A 308 6.12 -3.11 6.89
CA GLU A 308 7.15 -2.55 7.78
C GLU A 308 7.34 -1.05 7.51
N ARG A 309 7.42 -0.65 6.24
CA ARG A 309 7.48 0.75 5.81
C ARG A 309 6.27 1.56 6.30
N THR A 310 5.06 1.04 6.08
CA THR A 310 3.82 1.70 6.49
C THR A 310 3.72 1.83 8.01
N MET A 311 4.08 0.78 8.76
CA MET A 311 4.11 0.82 10.23
C MET A 311 5.14 1.82 10.75
N LEU A 312 6.33 1.85 10.13
CA LEU A 312 7.39 2.81 10.49
C LEU A 312 6.97 4.24 10.21
N ALA A 313 6.36 4.51 9.06
CA ALA A 313 5.80 5.81 8.72
C ALA A 313 4.74 6.26 9.75
N GLY A 314 3.88 5.34 10.19
CA GLY A 314 2.89 5.59 11.25
C GLY A 314 3.50 5.95 12.59
N ALA A 315 4.55 5.23 13.01
CA ALA A 315 5.27 5.49 14.27
C ALA A 315 5.98 6.85 14.23
N ILE A 316 6.64 7.18 13.10
CA ILE A 316 7.29 8.48 12.89
C ILE A 316 6.25 9.61 12.93
N ALA A 317 5.11 9.47 12.24
CA ALA A 317 4.04 10.46 12.26
C ALA A 317 3.54 10.75 13.67
N GLU A 318 3.28 9.72 14.47
CA GLU A 318 2.83 9.86 15.87
C GLU A 318 3.87 10.63 16.71
N ARG A 319 5.16 10.34 16.51
CA ARG A 319 6.24 11.07 17.17
C ARG A 319 6.28 12.54 16.77
N LEU A 320 6.18 12.83 15.47
CA LEU A 320 6.19 14.20 14.95
C LEU A 320 4.98 15.00 15.44
N GLU A 321 3.79 14.44 15.33
CA GLU A 321 2.55 15.07 15.82
C GLU A 321 2.62 15.37 17.33
N SER A 322 3.14 14.45 18.13
CA SER A 322 3.26 14.62 19.58
C SER A 322 4.33 15.67 19.97
N THR A 323 5.36 15.86 19.14
CA THR A 323 6.49 16.74 19.45
C THR A 323 6.31 18.14 18.86
N PHE A 324 5.83 18.26 17.63
CA PHE A 324 5.76 19.49 16.85
C PHE A 324 4.32 19.93 16.52
N GLY A 325 3.32 19.12 16.90
CA GLY A 325 1.90 19.43 16.65
C GLY A 325 1.43 19.00 15.25
N ALA A 326 0.19 19.38 14.93
CA ALA A 326 -0.52 18.92 13.73
C ALA A 326 0.10 19.44 12.41
N GLU A 327 0.86 20.53 12.44
CA GLU A 327 1.53 21.10 11.27
C GLU A 327 3.04 20.81 11.27
N TRP A 328 3.46 19.70 11.86
CA TRP A 328 4.87 19.26 11.97
C TRP A 328 5.62 19.35 10.62
N TRP A 329 4.94 19.12 9.52
CA TRP A 329 5.50 19.14 8.17
C TRP A 329 6.03 20.54 7.74
N ALA A 330 5.56 21.62 8.37
CA ALA A 330 6.05 22.97 8.17
C ALA A 330 7.20 23.34 9.11
N ASP A 331 7.51 22.53 10.12
CA ASP A 331 8.53 22.80 11.14
C ASP A 331 9.93 22.38 10.66
N PRO A 332 10.94 23.27 10.65
CA PRO A 332 12.31 22.94 10.25
C PRO A 332 12.98 21.88 11.14
N GLU A 333 12.66 21.84 12.45
CA GLU A 333 13.24 20.85 13.37
C GLU A 333 12.63 19.47 13.13
N ALA A 334 11.34 19.40 12.82
CA ALA A 334 10.68 18.15 12.40
C ALA A 334 11.29 17.61 11.11
N ARG A 335 11.61 18.50 10.16
CA ARG A 335 12.30 18.13 8.92
C ARG A 335 13.71 17.59 9.19
N ALA A 336 14.49 18.26 10.02
CA ALA A 336 15.81 17.77 10.42
C ALA A 336 15.75 16.40 11.10
N LEU A 337 14.69 16.13 11.88
CA LEU A 337 14.42 14.84 12.47
C LEU A 337 14.10 13.77 11.39
N THR A 338 13.21 14.07 10.45
CA THR A 338 12.87 13.13 9.38
C THR A 338 14.05 12.78 8.49
N ASP A 339 14.91 13.76 8.14
CA ASP A 339 16.11 13.54 7.34
C ASP A 339 17.12 12.64 8.07
N ARG A 340 17.28 12.82 9.39
CA ARG A 340 18.11 11.95 10.23
C ARG A 340 17.56 10.53 10.30
N LEU A 341 16.25 10.37 10.57
CA LEU A 341 15.60 9.07 10.65
C LEU A 341 15.62 8.33 9.30
N GLY A 342 15.40 9.05 8.18
CA GLY A 342 15.46 8.49 6.83
C GLY A 342 16.86 7.98 6.44
N SER A 343 17.91 8.49 7.09
CA SER A 343 19.30 8.08 6.86
C SER A 343 19.75 6.96 7.80
N ALA A 344 18.89 6.44 8.68
CA ALA A 344 19.22 5.37 9.60
C ALA A 344 19.55 4.06 8.85
N PRO A 345 20.41 3.19 9.41
CA PRO A 345 20.84 1.95 8.77
C PRO A 345 19.71 0.93 8.60
N SER A 346 18.72 0.92 9.52
CA SER A 346 17.59 -0.02 9.51
C SER A 346 16.33 0.59 10.11
N GLY A 347 15.19 -0.06 9.87
CA GLY A 347 13.91 0.32 10.50
C GLY A 347 13.93 0.07 12.01
N GLU A 348 14.62 -0.96 12.47
CA GLU A 348 14.79 -1.27 13.90
C GLU A 348 15.56 -0.16 14.63
N ASP A 349 16.59 0.44 14.00
CA ASP A 349 17.31 1.57 14.57
C ASP A 349 16.38 2.79 14.74
N VAL A 350 15.52 3.04 13.75
CA VAL A 350 14.50 4.10 13.82
C VAL A 350 13.51 3.83 14.94
N LEU A 351 12.97 2.61 15.03
CA LEU A 351 12.03 2.23 16.08
C LEU A 351 12.64 2.41 17.48
N ALA A 352 13.90 1.96 17.66
CA ALA A 352 14.62 2.12 18.91
C ALA A 352 14.80 3.61 19.29
N GLU A 353 15.15 4.48 18.33
CA GLU A 353 15.26 5.93 18.56
C GLU A 353 13.90 6.55 18.95
N LEU A 354 12.81 6.05 18.37
CA LEU A 354 11.46 6.51 18.69
C LEU A 354 10.90 5.92 20.00
N GLY A 355 11.56 4.92 20.58
CA GLY A 355 11.13 4.24 21.81
C GLY A 355 10.12 3.11 21.60
N TYR A 356 10.10 2.51 20.41
CA TYR A 356 9.30 1.33 20.09
C TYR A 356 10.16 0.07 20.13
N ASP A 357 9.62 -1.02 20.70
CA ASP A 357 10.32 -2.31 20.77
C ASP A 357 10.18 -3.15 19.48
N ALA A 358 9.15 -2.88 18.66
CA ALA A 358 8.84 -3.60 17.43
C ALA A 358 7.96 -2.77 16.49
N TYR A 359 7.80 -3.25 15.26
CA TYR A 359 6.82 -2.71 14.31
C TYR A 359 5.40 -2.83 14.87
N ASP A 360 4.61 -1.75 14.75
CA ASP A 360 3.26 -1.66 15.29
C ASP A 360 2.32 -0.97 14.31
N TRP A 361 1.24 -1.65 13.95
CA TRP A 361 0.22 -1.12 13.05
C TRP A 361 -0.77 -0.16 13.73
N ARG A 362 -0.82 -0.12 15.07
CA ARG A 362 -1.79 0.70 15.83
C ARG A 362 -1.69 2.20 15.53
N PRO A 363 -0.51 2.81 15.39
CA PRO A 363 -0.39 4.21 14.96
C PRO A 363 -1.06 4.46 13.60
N VAL A 364 -0.84 3.60 12.63
CA VAL A 364 -1.43 3.71 11.28
C VAL A 364 -2.95 3.63 11.36
N LEU A 365 -3.47 2.64 12.11
CA LEU A 365 -4.92 2.46 12.23
C LEU A 365 -5.58 3.62 12.97
N ARG A 366 -4.93 4.22 13.99
CA ARG A 366 -5.42 5.44 14.65
C ARG A 366 -5.58 6.59 13.66
N GLN A 367 -4.55 6.86 12.83
CA GLN A 367 -4.59 7.93 11.81
C GLN A 367 -5.72 7.71 10.82
N ILE A 368 -5.92 6.48 10.34
CA ILE A 368 -7.01 6.14 9.44
C ILE A 368 -8.37 6.37 10.12
N ARG A 369 -8.52 5.89 11.36
CA ARG A 369 -9.77 5.99 12.12
C ARG A 369 -10.21 7.42 12.41
N THR A 370 -9.29 8.32 12.66
CA THR A 370 -9.62 9.73 12.92
C THR A 370 -10.22 10.45 11.70
N ARG A 371 -10.04 9.90 10.51
CA ARG A 371 -10.45 10.49 9.23
C ARG A 371 -11.59 9.72 8.55
N LEU A 372 -11.71 8.42 8.83
CA LEU A 372 -12.73 7.57 8.22
C LEU A 372 -14.10 7.80 8.89
N VAL A 373 -15.08 8.31 8.14
CA VAL A 373 -16.45 8.52 8.62
C VAL A 373 -17.19 7.18 8.67
N GLY A 374 -17.66 6.80 9.87
CA GLY A 374 -18.43 5.58 10.12
C GLY A 374 -17.97 4.89 11.41
N GLU A 375 -18.89 4.17 12.09
CA GLU A 375 -18.58 3.44 13.31
C GLU A 375 -17.55 2.33 13.06
N MET A 376 -16.31 2.62 13.38
CA MET A 376 -15.39 1.57 13.78
C MET A 376 -15.65 1.33 15.26
N SER A 377 -16.32 0.24 15.58
CA SER A 377 -16.77 -0.08 16.94
C SER A 377 -15.65 0.10 17.95
N GLY A 378 -15.81 1.10 18.85
CA GLY A 378 -15.02 1.25 20.04
C GLY A 378 -14.45 2.61 20.40
N TYR A 379 -14.61 3.68 19.58
CA TYR A 379 -14.23 5.03 20.01
C TYR A 379 -15.16 6.09 19.41
N GLY A 380 -15.86 6.82 20.29
CA GLY A 380 -16.74 7.91 19.89
C GLY A 380 -15.94 9.11 19.35
N GLY A 381 -16.06 9.34 18.04
CA GLY A 381 -15.71 10.61 17.42
C GLY A 381 -16.96 11.48 17.23
N PRO A 382 -16.85 12.79 17.01
CA PRO A 382 -18.00 13.68 16.95
C PRO A 382 -18.95 13.33 15.79
N ASN A 383 -20.24 13.21 16.12
CA ASN A 383 -21.32 13.04 15.16
C ASN A 383 -21.42 14.26 14.24
N ILE A 384 -20.96 14.12 13.00
CA ILE A 384 -21.24 15.09 11.94
C ILE A 384 -22.50 14.59 11.21
N THR A 385 -23.67 15.14 11.59
CA THR A 385 -24.92 14.97 10.86
C THR A 385 -24.83 15.73 9.54
N THR A 386 -24.67 15.02 8.43
CA THR A 386 -24.78 15.56 7.08
C THR A 386 -26.23 15.98 6.82
N ARG A 387 -26.51 17.30 6.77
CA ARG A 387 -27.71 17.83 6.15
C ARG A 387 -27.59 17.65 4.63
N ALA A 388 -28.37 16.73 4.09
CA ALA A 388 -28.60 16.64 2.66
C ALA A 388 -29.28 17.94 2.18
N GLY A 389 -28.50 18.78 1.49
CA GLY A 389 -29.03 19.96 0.80
C GLY A 389 -29.68 19.53 -0.52
N THR A 390 -31.01 19.45 -0.54
CA THR A 390 -31.78 19.36 -1.76
C THR A 390 -31.58 20.61 -2.61
N ARG A 391 -30.81 20.51 -3.69
CA ARG A 391 -30.87 21.51 -4.76
C ARG A 391 -32.16 21.28 -5.53
N LYS A 392 -33.13 22.22 -5.39
CA LYS A 392 -34.22 22.40 -6.35
C LYS A 392 -33.64 23.05 -7.62
N VAL A 393 -34.08 22.51 -8.73
CA VAL A 393 -33.90 22.98 -10.12
C VAL A 393 -34.23 24.46 -10.28
#